data_8738721ac88a2e94405d2235af34410c
#
_entry.id   8738721ac88a2e94405d2235af34410c
#
_cell.length_a   1.000
_cell.length_b   1.000
_cell.length_c   1.000
_cell.angle_alpha   90.00
_cell.angle_beta   90.00
_cell.angle_gamma   90.00
#
_symmetry.space_group_name_H-M   'P 1'
#
loop_
_entity.id
_entity.type
_entity.pdbx_description
1 polymer ?
#
loop_
_entity_poly.entity_id
_entity_poly.type
_entity_poly.pdbx_seq_one_letter_code
_entity_poly.pdbx_strand_id
1 'polypeptide(L)'
;MDCTFGGGGHSRGILAQLNEKGKLFAFDQDADAQKNIPDDGRVVFVPQNFRHLQRFLRLHEVQAVDGILADLGVSSHQFDEGDRGFSIRFSGPLDMRMDRRQSLSAADIVKGYTEQQLHKLFEQYGEVSNSKTLAKQIVQQRNHIQVQNIEQFKALISPVVKGNPNKYLAQVFQALRMEVNDEMGALKEMLQQVPAVLKAGGRIAIITFHSIEDRLVKNFFRQGSFDETPDNPLLPVVKEQVLKVITKKPITASAEELKQNSRSRSAKLRVAERV
;
A
#
# COMPACT_ATOMS: atom_id res chain seq x y z
N MET A 1 1.20 -17.23 1.45
CA MET A 1 2.15 -16.14 1.22
C MET A 1 1.62 -14.89 1.90
N ASP A 2 2.47 -14.15 2.61
CA ASP A 2 2.19 -12.84 3.20
C ASP A 2 3.01 -11.80 2.42
N CYS A 3 2.35 -10.85 1.76
CA CYS A 3 2.98 -9.84 0.92
C CYS A 3 3.49 -8.62 1.72
N THR A 4 3.13 -8.52 2.99
CA THR A 4 3.33 -7.34 3.83
C THR A 4 3.65 -7.78 5.27
N PHE A 5 4.81 -8.42 5.43
CA PHE A 5 5.20 -9.07 6.68
C PHE A 5 5.21 -8.13 7.90
N GLY A 6 5.82 -6.94 7.76
CA GLY A 6 5.88 -5.90 8.79
C GLY A 6 6.34 -6.42 10.16
N GLY A 7 5.47 -6.31 11.17
CA GLY A 7 5.70 -6.84 12.51
C GLY A 7 5.47 -8.35 12.66
N GLY A 8 5.09 -9.06 11.60
CA GLY A 8 4.87 -10.50 11.58
C GLY A 8 3.56 -10.97 12.27
N GLY A 9 2.63 -10.06 12.56
CA GLY A 9 1.38 -10.40 13.25
C GLY A 9 0.53 -11.41 12.47
N HIS A 10 0.21 -11.10 11.23
CA HIS A 10 -0.55 -11.97 10.32
C HIS A 10 0.24 -13.25 10.01
N SER A 11 1.53 -13.14 9.75
CA SER A 11 2.41 -14.29 9.50
C SER A 11 2.42 -15.30 10.65
N ARG A 12 2.48 -14.84 11.90
CA ARG A 12 2.37 -15.72 13.09
C ARG A 12 1.01 -16.42 13.14
N GLY A 13 -0.08 -15.70 12.85
CA GLY A 13 -1.40 -16.30 12.78
C GLY A 13 -1.53 -17.36 11.69
N ILE A 14 -0.94 -17.14 10.52
CA ILE A 14 -0.88 -18.11 9.42
C ILE A 14 -0.06 -19.34 9.82
N LEU A 15 1.14 -19.15 10.40
CA LEU A 15 2.01 -20.25 10.83
C LEU A 15 1.35 -21.17 11.85
N ALA A 16 0.54 -20.60 12.76
CA ALA A 16 -0.21 -21.37 13.75
C ALA A 16 -1.26 -22.31 13.12
N GLN A 17 -1.68 -22.04 11.89
CA GLN A 17 -2.65 -22.88 11.14
C GLN A 17 -1.97 -23.79 10.11
N LEU A 18 -0.70 -23.58 9.79
CA LEU A 18 0.03 -24.44 8.87
C LEU A 18 0.49 -25.72 9.55
N ASN A 19 0.40 -26.83 8.83
CA ASN A 19 1.02 -28.08 9.23
C ASN A 19 2.56 -28.02 9.06
N GLU A 20 3.26 -29.08 9.48
CA GLU A 20 4.73 -29.16 9.44
C GLU A 20 5.32 -29.06 8.03
N LYS A 21 4.57 -29.43 6.99
CA LYS A 21 4.99 -29.37 5.58
C LYS A 21 4.67 -28.02 4.93
N GLY A 22 3.86 -27.19 5.58
CA GLY A 22 3.47 -25.88 5.08
C GLY A 22 4.65 -24.93 5.05
N LYS A 23 4.70 -24.05 4.04
CA LYS A 23 5.70 -22.98 3.92
C LYS A 23 5.01 -21.63 3.85
N LEU A 24 5.60 -20.63 4.49
CA LEU A 24 5.16 -19.24 4.45
C LEU A 24 6.23 -18.38 3.78
N PHE A 25 5.93 -17.89 2.57
CA PHE A 25 6.70 -16.84 1.93
C PHE A 25 6.23 -15.50 2.47
N ALA A 26 7.14 -14.77 3.13
CA ALA A 26 6.85 -13.50 3.78
C ALA A 26 7.69 -12.39 3.11
N PHE A 27 7.01 -11.45 2.44
CA PHE A 27 7.63 -10.34 1.73
C PHE A 27 7.60 -9.08 2.59
N ASP A 28 8.71 -8.37 2.62
CA ASP A 28 8.75 -6.98 3.06
C ASP A 28 9.94 -6.27 2.44
N GLN A 29 9.74 -5.04 1.97
CA GLN A 29 10.81 -4.22 1.43
C GLN A 29 11.56 -3.43 2.51
N ASP A 30 10.98 -3.31 3.72
CA ASP A 30 11.60 -2.62 4.85
C ASP A 30 12.59 -3.55 5.54
N ALA A 31 13.85 -3.11 5.63
CA ALA A 31 14.89 -3.87 6.31
C ALA A 31 14.58 -4.08 7.80
N ASP A 32 13.85 -3.17 8.45
CA ASP A 32 13.48 -3.32 9.86
C ASP A 32 12.53 -4.50 10.10
N ALA A 33 11.76 -4.92 9.10
CA ALA A 33 10.89 -6.08 9.20
C ALA A 33 11.66 -7.39 9.48
N GLN A 34 12.90 -7.50 9.04
CA GLN A 34 13.74 -8.69 9.27
C GLN A 34 13.91 -9.02 10.76
N LYS A 35 13.85 -8.02 11.63
CA LYS A 35 14.00 -8.20 13.10
C LYS A 35 12.85 -8.98 13.72
N ASN A 36 11.72 -9.09 12.99
CA ASN A 36 10.48 -9.70 13.46
C ASN A 36 10.28 -11.14 12.95
N ILE A 37 11.24 -11.67 12.17
CA ILE A 37 11.15 -13.03 11.61
C ILE A 37 11.15 -14.04 12.77
N PRO A 38 10.11 -14.90 12.85
CA PRO A 38 10.08 -15.94 13.87
C PRO A 38 11.16 -17.01 13.60
N ASP A 39 11.66 -17.62 14.65
CA ASP A 39 12.53 -18.80 14.55
C ASP A 39 11.68 -20.04 14.21
N ASP A 40 11.28 -20.12 12.94
CA ASP A 40 10.45 -21.20 12.40
C ASP A 40 10.93 -21.53 10.98
N GLY A 41 11.45 -22.72 10.79
CA GLY A 41 12.02 -23.21 9.52
C GLY A 41 11.03 -23.27 8.35
N ARG A 42 9.73 -23.04 8.60
CA ARG A 42 8.69 -22.96 7.55
C ARG A 42 8.63 -21.56 6.92
N VAL A 43 9.29 -20.54 7.48
CA VAL A 43 9.27 -19.17 6.98
C VAL A 43 10.40 -18.96 5.99
N VAL A 44 10.05 -18.47 4.80
CA VAL A 44 10.97 -17.97 3.80
C VAL A 44 10.76 -16.47 3.69
N PHE A 45 11.65 -15.69 4.32
CA PHE A 45 11.58 -14.23 4.25
C PHE A 45 12.22 -13.73 2.96
N VAL A 46 11.49 -12.84 2.25
CA VAL A 46 11.94 -12.23 1.00
C VAL A 46 12.04 -10.71 1.22
N PRO A 47 13.27 -10.13 1.35
CA PRO A 47 13.48 -8.70 1.62
C PRO A 47 13.26 -7.84 0.37
N GLN A 48 12.07 -7.94 -0.21
CA GLN A 48 11.70 -7.30 -1.48
C GLN A 48 10.23 -6.86 -1.48
N ASN A 49 9.94 -5.92 -2.38
CA ASN A 49 8.58 -5.50 -2.63
C ASN A 49 7.77 -6.65 -3.28
N PHE A 50 6.54 -6.83 -2.85
CA PHE A 50 5.60 -7.84 -3.34
C PHE A 50 5.26 -7.69 -4.84
N ARG A 51 5.58 -6.55 -5.46
CA ARG A 51 5.47 -6.37 -6.92
C ARG A 51 6.26 -7.39 -7.74
N HIS A 52 7.23 -8.05 -7.11
CA HIS A 52 8.09 -9.07 -7.74
C HIS A 52 7.76 -10.50 -7.31
N LEU A 53 6.57 -10.73 -6.73
CA LEU A 53 6.23 -12.00 -6.08
C LEU A 53 6.42 -13.22 -6.98
N GLN A 54 6.01 -13.18 -8.24
CA GLN A 54 6.16 -14.30 -9.16
C GLN A 54 7.64 -14.64 -9.41
N ARG A 55 8.49 -13.62 -9.56
CA ARG A 55 9.93 -13.81 -9.74
C ARG A 55 10.56 -14.53 -8.56
N PHE A 56 10.23 -14.10 -7.33
CA PHE A 56 10.81 -14.69 -6.13
C PHE A 56 10.24 -16.08 -5.82
N LEU A 57 8.97 -16.34 -6.07
CA LEU A 57 8.42 -17.69 -6.00
C LEU A 57 9.17 -18.66 -6.96
N ARG A 58 9.43 -18.23 -8.18
CA ARG A 58 10.22 -19.03 -9.17
C ARG A 58 11.65 -19.28 -8.69
N LEU A 59 12.31 -18.30 -8.07
CA LEU A 59 13.66 -18.49 -7.49
C LEU A 59 13.68 -19.55 -6.40
N HIS A 60 12.57 -19.75 -5.70
CA HIS A 60 12.39 -20.80 -4.70
C HIS A 60 11.70 -22.05 -5.24
N GLU A 61 11.65 -22.21 -6.57
CA GLU A 61 11.04 -23.36 -7.26
C GLU A 61 9.56 -23.58 -6.93
N VAL A 62 8.86 -22.50 -6.54
CA VAL A 62 7.42 -22.51 -6.24
C VAL A 62 6.65 -21.94 -7.42
N GLN A 63 5.82 -22.78 -8.02
CA GLN A 63 4.99 -22.39 -9.17
C GLN A 63 3.73 -21.66 -8.72
N ALA A 64 3.08 -22.13 -7.66
CA ALA A 64 1.84 -21.56 -7.17
C ALA A 64 1.68 -21.76 -5.65
N VAL A 65 0.90 -20.86 -5.01
CA VAL A 65 0.59 -20.86 -3.58
C VAL A 65 -0.91 -21.10 -3.34
N ASP A 66 -1.25 -21.59 -2.15
CA ASP A 66 -2.63 -21.88 -1.76
C ASP A 66 -3.38 -20.61 -1.30
N GLY A 67 -2.64 -19.62 -0.81
CA GLY A 67 -3.22 -18.36 -0.33
C GLY A 67 -2.26 -17.20 -0.38
N ILE A 68 -2.82 -15.99 -0.58
CA ILE A 68 -2.11 -14.72 -0.61
C ILE A 68 -2.81 -13.78 0.38
N LEU A 69 -2.02 -13.15 1.24
CA LEU A 69 -2.45 -12.06 2.11
C LEU A 69 -1.64 -10.82 1.77
N ALA A 70 -2.29 -9.67 1.72
CA ALA A 70 -1.65 -8.36 1.68
C ALA A 70 -2.39 -7.39 2.62
N ASP A 71 -1.67 -6.84 3.60
CA ASP A 71 -2.13 -5.78 4.49
C ASP A 71 -1.43 -4.48 4.08
N LEU A 72 -2.12 -3.66 3.26
CA LEU A 72 -1.49 -2.54 2.55
C LEU A 72 -1.24 -1.34 3.47
N GLY A 73 -0.35 -0.47 3.04
CA GLY A 73 -0.01 0.76 3.73
C GLY A 73 1.22 0.64 4.62
N VAL A 74 1.30 1.51 5.63
CA VAL A 74 2.45 1.59 6.54
C VAL A 74 2.31 0.64 7.72
N SER A 75 3.42 0.03 8.13
CA SER A 75 3.45 -0.73 9.37
C SER A 75 3.35 0.19 10.60
N SER A 76 2.88 -0.38 11.72
CA SER A 76 2.86 0.38 12.99
C SER A 76 4.23 0.90 13.38
N HIS A 77 5.29 0.10 13.15
CA HIS A 77 6.67 0.50 13.38
C HIS A 77 7.05 1.74 12.56
N GLN A 78 6.83 1.72 11.24
CA GLN A 78 7.13 2.86 10.37
C GLN A 78 6.38 4.13 10.81
N PHE A 79 5.15 3.98 11.28
CA PHE A 79 4.33 5.12 11.70
C PHE A 79 4.73 5.69 13.07
N ASP A 80 5.29 4.86 13.95
CA ASP A 80 5.69 5.26 15.31
C ASP A 80 7.16 5.73 15.38
N GLU A 81 7.97 5.42 14.37
CA GLU A 81 9.37 5.87 14.26
C GLU A 81 9.44 7.25 13.60
N GLY A 82 9.77 8.29 14.40
CA GLY A 82 9.83 9.68 13.92
C GLY A 82 10.79 9.90 12.75
N ASP A 83 11.93 9.21 12.75
CA ASP A 83 12.98 9.32 11.73
C ASP A 83 12.60 8.72 10.37
N ARG A 84 11.45 8.04 10.30
CA ARG A 84 10.93 7.49 9.03
C ARG A 84 10.08 8.49 8.25
N GLY A 85 9.58 9.54 8.88
CA GLY A 85 8.84 10.62 8.22
C GLY A 85 7.37 10.32 7.86
N PHE A 86 6.79 9.19 8.27
CA PHE A 86 5.42 8.80 7.92
C PHE A 86 4.34 9.51 8.75
N SER A 87 4.66 10.00 9.92
CA SER A 87 3.68 10.57 10.85
C SER A 87 3.86 12.07 11.05
N ILE A 88 2.75 12.82 10.93
CA ILE A 88 2.69 14.27 11.21
C ILE A 88 2.93 14.64 12.69
N ARG A 89 3.00 13.63 13.59
CA ARG A 89 3.16 13.84 15.04
C ARG A 89 4.61 14.11 15.45
N PHE A 90 5.56 13.78 14.61
CA PHE A 90 6.99 13.90 14.87
C PHE A 90 7.61 14.98 13.99
N SER A 91 8.76 15.52 14.41
CA SER A 91 9.52 16.53 13.66
C SER A 91 10.69 15.96 12.86
N GLY A 92 10.66 14.67 12.55
CA GLY A 92 11.69 13.96 11.82
C GLY A 92 11.86 14.41 10.36
N PRO A 93 12.80 13.80 9.62
CA PRO A 93 13.03 14.09 8.21
C PRO A 93 11.78 13.80 7.37
N LEU A 94 11.61 14.53 6.28
CA LEU A 94 10.54 14.30 5.31
C LEU A 94 10.98 13.19 4.34
N ASP A 95 11.10 11.95 4.84
CA ASP A 95 11.64 10.81 4.08
C ASP A 95 10.53 9.98 3.40
N MET A 96 9.72 9.25 4.16
CA MET A 96 8.61 8.38 3.75
C MET A 96 8.99 7.16 2.91
N ARG A 97 10.27 6.81 2.75
CA ARG A 97 10.69 5.59 2.04
C ARG A 97 10.44 4.35 2.90
N MET A 98 9.68 3.39 2.39
CA MET A 98 9.56 2.06 2.99
C MET A 98 10.86 1.27 2.78
N ASP A 99 11.40 1.34 1.57
CA ASP A 99 12.73 0.79 1.23
C ASP A 99 13.76 1.91 1.20
N ARG A 100 14.65 1.96 2.20
CA ARG A 100 15.70 2.99 2.27
C ARG A 100 16.79 2.86 1.21
N ARG A 101 16.79 1.77 0.43
CA ARG A 101 17.68 1.61 -0.74
C ARG A 101 17.24 2.48 -1.93
N GLN A 102 16.00 2.94 -1.94
CA GLN A 102 15.50 3.87 -2.96
C GLN A 102 16.13 5.26 -2.77
N SER A 103 16.26 5.99 -3.88
CA SER A 103 16.81 7.35 -3.86
C SER A 103 15.74 8.42 -3.59
N LEU A 104 14.50 8.21 -4.07
CA LEU A 104 13.43 9.21 -4.03
C LEU A 104 12.78 9.29 -2.65
N SER A 105 12.93 10.41 -1.95
CA SER A 105 12.25 10.73 -0.69
C SER A 105 11.09 11.72 -0.91
N ALA A 106 10.26 11.92 0.12
CA ALA A 106 9.22 12.94 0.08
C ALA A 106 9.80 14.36 -0.01
N ALA A 107 10.95 14.62 0.59
CA ALA A 107 11.66 15.88 0.45
C ALA A 107 12.10 16.13 -1.01
N ASP A 108 12.56 15.09 -1.72
CA ASP A 108 12.94 15.19 -3.13
C ASP A 108 11.74 15.51 -4.02
N ILE A 109 10.59 14.90 -3.75
CA ILE A 109 9.34 15.22 -4.45
C ILE A 109 8.97 16.69 -4.27
N VAL A 110 8.94 17.17 -3.03
CA VAL A 110 8.62 18.56 -2.71
C VAL A 110 9.60 19.52 -3.39
N LYS A 111 10.88 19.17 -3.41
CA LYS A 111 11.95 20.00 -3.99
C LYS A 111 11.95 19.95 -5.51
N GLY A 112 11.74 18.79 -6.12
CA GLY A 112 12.04 18.55 -7.54
C GLY A 112 10.85 18.56 -8.48
N TYR A 113 9.65 18.15 -8.01
CA TYR A 113 8.49 18.03 -8.89
C TYR A 113 7.99 19.39 -9.41
N THR A 114 7.51 19.40 -10.65
CA THR A 114 6.83 20.56 -11.23
C THR A 114 5.48 20.82 -10.57
N GLU A 115 4.93 22.03 -10.72
CA GLU A 115 3.59 22.38 -10.22
C GLU A 115 2.52 21.40 -10.74
N GLN A 116 2.63 21.02 -12.01
CA GLN A 116 1.69 20.08 -12.63
C GLN A 116 1.80 18.67 -12.04
N GLN A 117 3.01 18.18 -11.77
CA GLN A 117 3.23 16.88 -11.13
C GLN A 117 2.69 16.86 -9.69
N LEU A 118 3.00 17.91 -8.91
CA LEU A 118 2.47 18.06 -7.55
C LEU A 118 0.93 18.16 -7.53
N HIS A 119 0.35 18.92 -8.45
CA HIS A 119 -1.11 19.02 -8.58
C HIS A 119 -1.74 17.65 -8.80
N LYS A 120 -1.28 16.90 -9.81
CA LYS A 120 -1.77 15.54 -10.10
C LYS A 120 -1.60 14.60 -8.91
N LEU A 121 -0.46 14.63 -8.26
CA LEU A 121 -0.14 13.82 -7.09
C LEU A 121 -1.15 14.06 -5.96
N PHE A 122 -1.34 15.33 -5.54
CA PHE A 122 -2.26 15.67 -4.45
C PHE A 122 -3.74 15.48 -4.81
N GLU A 123 -4.09 15.64 -6.08
CA GLU A 123 -5.43 15.37 -6.58
C GLU A 123 -5.74 13.88 -6.58
N GLN A 124 -4.87 13.08 -7.18
CA GLN A 124 -5.12 11.65 -7.44
C GLN A 124 -4.92 10.78 -6.19
N TYR A 125 -3.86 11.03 -5.41
CA TYR A 125 -3.48 10.21 -4.26
C TYR A 125 -3.93 10.78 -2.93
N GLY A 126 -4.08 12.10 -2.84
CA GLY A 126 -4.52 12.77 -1.62
C GLY A 126 -6.00 13.12 -1.58
N GLU A 127 -6.66 13.14 -2.74
CA GLU A 127 -8.04 13.68 -2.87
C GLU A 127 -8.14 15.10 -2.23
N VAL A 128 -7.05 15.90 -2.34
CA VAL A 128 -6.93 17.24 -1.77
C VAL A 128 -7.76 18.22 -2.60
N SER A 129 -8.80 18.81 -1.99
CA SER A 129 -9.77 19.65 -2.70
C SER A 129 -9.20 20.90 -3.37
N ASN A 130 -8.08 21.44 -2.86
CA ASN A 130 -7.36 22.59 -3.42
C ASN A 130 -5.95 22.23 -3.89
N SER A 131 -5.78 21.02 -4.45
CA SER A 131 -4.50 20.45 -4.90
C SER A 131 -3.69 21.39 -5.80
N LYS A 132 -4.35 22.13 -6.70
CA LYS A 132 -3.71 23.13 -7.55
C LYS A 132 -3.10 24.29 -6.76
N THR A 133 -3.85 24.82 -5.76
CA THR A 133 -3.35 25.89 -4.89
C THR A 133 -2.19 25.41 -4.01
N LEU A 134 -2.29 24.18 -3.50
CA LEU A 134 -1.23 23.53 -2.72
C LEU A 134 0.05 23.37 -3.56
N ALA A 135 -0.06 22.86 -4.77
CA ALA A 135 1.08 22.68 -5.68
C ALA A 135 1.77 24.02 -5.99
N LYS A 136 0.98 25.06 -6.30
CA LYS A 136 1.49 26.42 -6.53
C LYS A 136 2.22 26.97 -5.31
N GLN A 137 1.64 26.84 -4.12
CA GLN A 137 2.25 27.26 -2.86
C GLN A 137 3.61 26.59 -2.64
N ILE A 138 3.69 25.28 -2.84
CA ILE A 138 4.94 24.53 -2.68
C ILE A 138 6.01 25.06 -3.65
N VAL A 139 5.70 25.19 -4.94
CA VAL A 139 6.66 25.64 -5.95
C VAL A 139 7.14 27.06 -5.70
N GLN A 140 6.26 27.95 -5.27
CA GLN A 140 6.62 29.34 -4.98
C GLN A 140 7.51 29.47 -3.72
N GLN A 141 7.27 28.66 -2.70
CA GLN A 141 7.93 28.82 -1.40
C GLN A 141 9.18 27.97 -1.20
N ARG A 142 9.32 26.84 -1.92
CA ARG A 142 10.42 25.89 -1.73
C ARG A 142 11.81 26.47 -2.01
N ASN A 143 11.91 27.56 -2.77
CA ASN A 143 13.16 28.26 -3.01
C ASN A 143 13.55 29.21 -1.85
N HIS A 144 12.61 29.58 -1.01
CA HIS A 144 12.80 30.45 0.16
C HIS A 144 12.90 29.65 1.46
N ILE A 145 12.28 28.46 1.52
CA ILE A 145 12.24 27.59 2.69
C ILE A 145 12.85 26.23 2.29
N GLN A 146 14.00 25.92 2.86
CA GLN A 146 14.59 24.59 2.66
C GLN A 146 13.76 23.54 3.40
N VAL A 147 13.06 22.68 2.64
CA VAL A 147 12.19 21.66 3.20
C VAL A 147 12.96 20.34 3.35
N GLN A 148 13.42 20.06 4.55
CA GLN A 148 14.13 18.82 4.90
C GLN A 148 13.37 17.96 5.91
N ASN A 149 12.51 18.59 6.71
CA ASN A 149 11.78 17.92 7.76
C ASN A 149 10.28 18.25 7.73
N ILE A 150 9.53 17.49 8.53
CA ILE A 150 8.07 17.57 8.60
C ILE A 150 7.59 18.97 9.04
N GLU A 151 8.26 19.59 10.03
CA GLU A 151 7.84 20.89 10.54
C GLU A 151 8.00 21.99 9.49
N GLN A 152 9.11 22.00 8.76
CA GLN A 152 9.36 22.95 7.65
C GLN A 152 8.32 22.76 6.54
N PHE A 153 7.97 21.52 6.21
CA PHE A 153 6.93 21.24 5.23
C PHE A 153 5.54 21.71 5.70
N LYS A 154 5.16 21.41 6.93
CA LYS A 154 3.90 21.90 7.54
C LYS A 154 3.83 23.43 7.54
N ALA A 155 4.91 24.10 7.91
CA ALA A 155 4.99 25.56 7.88
C ALA A 155 4.81 26.12 6.46
N LEU A 156 5.46 25.49 5.46
CA LEU A 156 5.37 25.89 4.05
C LEU A 156 3.93 25.82 3.52
N ILE A 157 3.18 24.78 3.86
CA ILE A 157 1.81 24.59 3.34
C ILE A 157 0.73 25.20 4.21
N SER A 158 1.04 25.65 5.43
CA SER A 158 0.06 26.17 6.40
C SER A 158 -0.88 27.25 5.85
N PRO A 159 -0.44 28.21 4.97
CA PRO A 159 -1.33 29.26 4.46
C PRO A 159 -2.46 28.73 3.57
N VAL A 160 -2.33 27.53 3.03
CA VAL A 160 -3.29 26.95 2.07
C VAL A 160 -4.09 25.77 2.64
N VAL A 161 -3.87 25.43 3.92
CA VAL A 161 -4.62 24.37 4.60
C VAL A 161 -6.09 24.74 4.66
N LYS A 162 -6.97 23.82 4.25
CA LYS A 162 -8.43 23.99 4.26
C LYS A 162 -9.12 22.99 5.16
N GLY A 163 -10.15 23.48 5.87
CA GLY A 163 -10.98 22.65 6.75
C GLY A 163 -10.22 22.17 7.98
N ASN A 164 -10.39 20.89 8.35
CA ASN A 164 -9.71 20.32 9.51
C ASN A 164 -8.22 20.08 9.18
N PRO A 165 -7.28 20.73 9.89
CA PRO A 165 -5.85 20.64 9.58
C PRO A 165 -5.30 19.20 9.62
N ASN A 166 -5.72 18.39 10.61
CA ASN A 166 -5.23 17.01 10.74
C ASN A 166 -5.69 16.14 9.56
N LYS A 167 -6.93 16.30 9.12
CA LYS A 167 -7.44 15.59 7.94
C LYS A 167 -6.71 16.03 6.68
N TYR A 168 -6.52 17.33 6.51
CA TYR A 168 -5.80 17.87 5.35
C TYR A 168 -4.36 17.37 5.29
N LEU A 169 -3.63 17.45 6.40
CA LEU A 169 -2.26 16.94 6.48
C LEU A 169 -2.20 15.43 6.22
N ALA A 170 -3.15 14.66 6.76
CA ALA A 170 -3.20 13.22 6.48
C ALA A 170 -3.35 12.93 4.99
N GLN A 171 -4.18 13.68 4.25
CA GLN A 171 -4.36 13.55 2.81
C GLN A 171 -3.07 13.92 2.05
N VAL A 172 -2.40 15.00 2.44
CA VAL A 172 -1.15 15.45 1.82
C VAL A 172 -0.03 14.43 2.05
N PHE A 173 0.12 13.94 3.27
CA PHE A 173 1.12 12.92 3.63
C PHE A 173 0.83 11.58 2.97
N GLN A 174 -0.43 11.16 2.87
CA GLN A 174 -0.82 9.99 2.10
C GLN A 174 -0.37 10.10 0.65
N ALA A 175 -0.61 11.23 0.00
CA ALA A 175 -0.22 11.43 -1.39
C ALA A 175 1.30 11.32 -1.58
N LEU A 176 2.09 12.00 -0.75
CA LEU A 176 3.56 11.92 -0.80
C LEU A 176 4.05 10.49 -0.59
N ARG A 177 3.51 9.79 0.40
CA ARG A 177 3.89 8.41 0.73
C ARG A 177 3.62 7.46 -0.44
N MET A 178 2.44 7.57 -1.03
CA MET A 178 2.04 6.73 -2.16
C MET A 178 2.94 6.95 -3.38
N GLU A 179 3.36 8.19 -3.64
CA GLU A 179 4.28 8.51 -4.71
C GLU A 179 5.70 8.02 -4.44
N VAL A 180 6.24 8.30 -3.24
CA VAL A 180 7.59 7.85 -2.84
C VAL A 180 7.75 6.36 -3.02
N ASN A 181 6.73 5.57 -2.65
CA ASN A 181 6.81 4.11 -2.62
C ASN A 181 6.17 3.45 -3.84
N ASP A 182 5.65 4.23 -4.80
CA ASP A 182 4.89 3.73 -5.96
C ASP A 182 3.85 2.67 -5.55
N GLU A 183 3.08 2.97 -4.49
CA GLU A 183 2.18 2.00 -3.87
C GLU A 183 1.12 1.48 -4.85
N MET A 184 0.59 2.36 -5.70
CA MET A 184 -0.43 1.98 -6.69
C MET A 184 0.15 1.14 -7.84
N GLY A 185 1.38 1.44 -8.28
CA GLY A 185 2.10 0.63 -9.26
C GLY A 185 2.40 -0.77 -8.72
N ALA A 186 2.94 -0.84 -7.50
CA ALA A 186 3.23 -2.11 -6.84
C ALA A 186 1.98 -2.99 -6.65
N LEU A 187 0.85 -2.37 -6.22
CA LEU A 187 -0.42 -3.08 -6.07
C LEU A 187 -0.96 -3.61 -7.41
N LYS A 188 -0.90 -2.81 -8.48
CA LYS A 188 -1.32 -3.25 -9.82
C LYS A 188 -0.47 -4.42 -10.32
N GLU A 189 0.85 -4.31 -10.23
CA GLU A 189 1.77 -5.36 -10.66
C GLU A 189 1.57 -6.65 -9.85
N MET A 190 1.36 -6.55 -8.54
CA MET A 190 1.02 -7.71 -7.71
C MET A 190 -0.27 -8.38 -8.20
N LEU A 191 -1.35 -7.61 -8.34
CA LEU A 191 -2.66 -8.12 -8.73
C LEU A 191 -2.61 -8.84 -10.10
N GLN A 192 -1.87 -8.29 -11.07
CA GLN A 192 -1.69 -8.91 -12.39
C GLN A 192 -0.98 -10.26 -12.34
N GLN A 193 -0.13 -10.50 -11.33
CA GLN A 193 0.57 -11.77 -11.15
C GLN A 193 -0.28 -12.83 -10.43
N VAL A 194 -1.29 -12.40 -9.65
CA VAL A 194 -2.12 -13.31 -8.83
C VAL A 194 -2.69 -14.50 -9.63
N PRO A 195 -3.28 -14.31 -10.82
CA PRO A 195 -3.82 -15.44 -11.59
C PRO A 195 -2.78 -16.51 -11.95
N ALA A 196 -1.52 -16.12 -12.12
CA ALA A 196 -0.45 -17.04 -12.48
C ALA A 196 0.16 -17.77 -11.28
N VAL A 197 0.05 -17.22 -10.07
CA VAL A 197 0.74 -17.76 -8.88
C VAL A 197 -0.22 -18.30 -7.82
N LEU A 198 -1.51 -18.08 -7.94
CA LEU A 198 -2.51 -18.61 -7.03
C LEU A 198 -3.09 -19.91 -7.61
N LYS A 199 -3.12 -21.00 -6.84
CA LYS A 199 -3.72 -22.27 -7.27
C LYS A 199 -5.23 -22.12 -7.50
N ALA A 200 -5.84 -22.94 -8.36
CA ALA A 200 -7.28 -23.02 -8.47
C ALA A 200 -7.88 -23.38 -7.10
N GLY A 201 -8.97 -22.71 -6.69
CA GLY A 201 -9.53 -22.79 -5.34
C GLY A 201 -8.73 -22.04 -4.27
N GLY A 202 -7.54 -21.53 -4.56
CA GLY A 202 -6.76 -20.69 -3.67
C GLY A 202 -7.39 -19.31 -3.49
N ARG A 203 -7.08 -18.64 -2.37
CA ARG A 203 -7.69 -17.35 -2.03
C ARG A 203 -6.66 -16.26 -1.88
N ILE A 204 -7.04 -15.05 -2.33
CA ILE A 204 -6.35 -13.81 -2.04
C ILE A 204 -7.20 -12.95 -1.11
N ALA A 205 -6.59 -12.48 -0.02
CA ALA A 205 -7.15 -11.57 0.96
C ALA A 205 -6.34 -10.29 0.98
N ILE A 206 -6.99 -9.13 0.77
CA ILE A 206 -6.32 -7.83 0.77
C ILE A 206 -7.03 -6.90 1.74
N ILE A 207 -6.25 -6.30 2.65
CA ILE A 207 -6.69 -5.25 3.55
C ILE A 207 -6.20 -3.92 2.98
N THR A 208 -7.12 -2.98 2.80
CA THR A 208 -6.86 -1.63 2.28
C THR A 208 -7.27 -0.59 3.32
N PHE A 209 -6.65 0.60 3.31
CA PHE A 209 -6.91 1.64 4.30
C PHE A 209 -7.48 2.93 3.72
N HIS A 210 -7.51 3.09 2.41
CA HIS A 210 -8.11 4.25 1.74
C HIS A 210 -8.91 3.86 0.49
N SER A 211 -9.72 4.82 0.03
CA SER A 211 -10.68 4.65 -1.07
C SER A 211 -10.03 4.23 -2.39
N ILE A 212 -8.83 4.70 -2.67
CA ILE A 212 -8.13 4.48 -3.94
C ILE A 212 -7.69 3.02 -4.05
N GLU A 213 -7.04 2.47 -3.00
CA GLU A 213 -6.69 1.04 -2.93
C GLU A 213 -7.92 0.16 -3.02
N ASP A 214 -8.95 0.44 -2.20
CA ASP A 214 -10.16 -0.37 -2.14
C ASP A 214 -10.87 -0.43 -3.49
N ARG A 215 -10.93 0.70 -4.21
CA ARG A 215 -11.52 0.79 -5.55
C ARG A 215 -10.73 -0.04 -6.56
N LEU A 216 -9.40 0.03 -6.52
CA LEU A 216 -8.52 -0.73 -7.41
C LEU A 216 -8.70 -2.24 -7.20
N VAL A 217 -8.62 -2.71 -5.95
CA VAL A 217 -8.79 -4.12 -5.58
C VAL A 217 -10.18 -4.63 -5.96
N LYS A 218 -11.24 -3.87 -5.61
CA LYS A 218 -12.62 -4.21 -5.95
C LYS A 218 -12.80 -4.40 -7.47
N ASN A 219 -12.27 -3.47 -8.26
CA ASN A 219 -12.43 -3.51 -9.71
C ASN A 219 -11.67 -4.69 -10.30
N PHE A 220 -10.43 -4.91 -9.87
CA PHE A 220 -9.64 -6.05 -10.35
C PHE A 220 -10.29 -7.40 -9.98
N PHE A 221 -10.78 -7.58 -8.77
CA PHE A 221 -11.46 -8.83 -8.37
C PHE A 221 -12.71 -9.11 -9.19
N ARG A 222 -13.38 -8.07 -9.72
CA ARG A 222 -14.57 -8.21 -10.58
C ARG A 222 -14.23 -8.45 -12.05
N GLN A 223 -13.17 -7.81 -12.54
CA GLN A 223 -12.85 -7.76 -13.99
C GLN A 223 -11.72 -8.72 -14.37
N GLY A 224 -10.85 -9.08 -13.42
CA GLY A 224 -9.65 -9.90 -13.65
C GLY A 224 -8.52 -9.17 -14.39
N SER A 225 -8.71 -7.91 -14.80
CA SER A 225 -7.73 -7.08 -15.51
C SER A 225 -7.93 -5.61 -15.23
N PHE A 226 -6.92 -4.80 -15.58
CA PHE A 226 -6.99 -3.32 -15.57
C PHE A 226 -7.29 -2.76 -16.97
N ASP A 227 -7.35 -3.62 -17.99
CA ASP A 227 -7.63 -3.17 -19.33
C ASP A 227 -9.09 -2.69 -19.42
N GLU A 228 -9.26 -1.43 -19.77
CA GLU A 228 -10.53 -0.88 -20.17
C GLU A 228 -10.89 -1.48 -21.53
N THR A 229 -11.55 -2.63 -21.53
CA THR A 229 -12.26 -3.04 -22.74
C THR A 229 -13.38 -2.06 -22.93
N PRO A 230 -13.46 -1.39 -24.11
CA PRO A 230 -14.62 -0.57 -24.41
C PRO A 230 -15.86 -1.44 -24.22
N ASP A 231 -16.81 -0.99 -23.39
CA ASP A 231 -18.13 -1.58 -23.31
C ASP A 231 -18.80 -1.35 -24.68
N ASN A 232 -18.51 -2.23 -25.63
CA ASN A 232 -19.29 -2.28 -26.86
C ASN A 232 -20.48 -3.22 -26.62
N PRO A 233 -21.71 -2.68 -26.44
CA PRO A 233 -22.88 -3.51 -26.18
C PRO A 233 -23.16 -4.52 -27.28
N LEU A 234 -22.63 -4.27 -28.49
CA LEU A 234 -22.81 -5.11 -29.68
C LEU A 234 -21.82 -6.27 -29.77
N LEU A 235 -20.72 -6.22 -28.98
CA LEU A 235 -19.70 -7.25 -28.95
C LEU A 235 -19.33 -7.56 -27.49
N PRO A 236 -20.20 -8.28 -26.74
CA PRO A 236 -19.87 -8.66 -25.38
C PRO A 236 -18.64 -9.56 -25.39
N VAL A 237 -17.49 -9.04 -24.96
CA VAL A 237 -16.31 -9.85 -24.72
C VAL A 237 -16.59 -10.67 -23.46
N VAL A 238 -16.87 -11.94 -23.60
CA VAL A 238 -16.94 -12.88 -22.47
C VAL A 238 -15.51 -13.04 -21.94
N LYS A 239 -15.14 -12.23 -20.93
CA LYS A 239 -13.89 -12.43 -20.22
C LYS A 239 -14.05 -13.67 -19.35
N GLU A 240 -13.15 -14.65 -19.50
CA GLU A 240 -13.05 -15.72 -18.53
C GLU A 240 -12.84 -15.13 -17.13
N GLN A 241 -13.75 -15.45 -16.24
CA GLN A 241 -13.66 -14.96 -14.85
C GLN A 241 -12.55 -15.73 -14.12
N VAL A 242 -11.39 -15.14 -14.02
CA VAL A 242 -10.21 -15.74 -13.37
C VAL A 242 -10.34 -15.75 -11.85
N LEU A 243 -11.06 -14.76 -11.29
CA LEU A 243 -11.27 -14.61 -9.86
C LEU A 243 -12.77 -14.52 -9.54
N LYS A 244 -13.21 -15.32 -8.61
CA LYS A 244 -14.57 -15.26 -8.02
C LYS A 244 -14.54 -14.40 -6.76
N VAL A 245 -15.30 -13.32 -6.75
CA VAL A 245 -15.43 -12.45 -5.57
C VAL A 245 -16.13 -13.18 -4.43
N ILE A 246 -15.46 -13.37 -3.30
CA ILE A 246 -16.04 -13.96 -2.09
C ILE A 246 -16.74 -12.89 -1.25
N THR A 247 -16.09 -11.75 -1.01
CA THR A 247 -16.66 -10.64 -0.24
C THR A 247 -17.35 -9.63 -1.16
N LYS A 248 -18.66 -9.71 -1.34
CA LYS A 248 -19.43 -8.72 -2.14
C LYS A 248 -19.32 -7.30 -1.55
N LYS A 249 -19.40 -7.21 -0.21
CA LYS A 249 -19.10 -6.00 0.56
C LYS A 249 -17.78 -6.22 1.31
N PRO A 250 -16.95 -5.19 1.52
CA PRO A 250 -15.74 -5.34 2.30
C PRO A 250 -16.09 -5.68 3.75
N ILE A 251 -15.27 -6.51 4.38
CA ILE A 251 -15.34 -6.74 5.83
C ILE A 251 -14.58 -5.59 6.49
N THR A 252 -15.17 -4.99 7.51
CA THR A 252 -14.58 -3.88 8.29
C THR A 252 -14.35 -4.33 9.73
N ALA A 253 -13.48 -3.61 10.45
CA ALA A 253 -13.18 -3.89 11.83
C ALA A 253 -14.43 -3.90 12.72
N SER A 254 -14.51 -4.84 13.67
CA SER A 254 -15.56 -4.88 14.66
C SER A 254 -15.42 -3.77 15.72
N ALA A 255 -16.46 -3.53 16.50
CA ALA A 255 -16.41 -2.55 17.60
C ALA A 255 -15.34 -2.93 18.64
N GLU A 256 -15.13 -4.21 18.89
CA GLU A 256 -14.12 -4.75 19.80
C GLU A 256 -12.71 -4.48 19.25
N GLU A 257 -12.50 -4.77 17.98
CA GLU A 257 -11.22 -4.51 17.30
C GLU A 257 -10.89 -3.02 17.30
N LEU A 258 -11.87 -2.15 17.04
CA LEU A 258 -11.68 -0.70 17.06
C LEU A 258 -11.25 -0.17 18.44
N LYS A 259 -11.70 -0.79 19.52
CA LYS A 259 -11.28 -0.45 20.89
C LYS A 259 -9.83 -0.84 21.16
N GLN A 260 -9.40 -2.00 20.63
CA GLN A 260 -8.04 -2.54 20.82
C GLN A 260 -7.05 -1.93 19.85
N ASN A 261 -7.49 -1.70 18.61
CA ASN A 261 -6.66 -1.18 17.52
C ASN A 261 -7.41 -0.08 16.75
N SER A 262 -7.29 1.16 17.22
CA SER A 262 -7.94 2.31 16.55
C SER A 262 -7.46 2.56 15.11
N ARG A 263 -6.29 2.01 14.71
CA ARG A 263 -5.75 2.11 13.34
C ARG A 263 -6.57 1.29 12.33
N SER A 264 -7.29 0.26 12.79
CA SER A 264 -8.17 -0.55 11.95
C SER A 264 -9.43 0.16 11.47
N ARG A 265 -9.69 1.40 11.92
CA ARG A 265 -10.93 2.16 11.60
C ARG A 265 -11.23 2.24 10.10
N SER A 266 -10.20 2.41 9.28
CA SER A 266 -10.35 2.56 7.83
C SER A 266 -10.10 1.24 7.08
N ALA A 267 -9.76 0.16 7.79
CA ALA A 267 -9.46 -1.13 7.21
C ALA A 267 -10.68 -1.73 6.49
N LYS A 268 -10.44 -2.25 5.28
CA LYS A 268 -11.42 -2.93 4.45
C LYS A 268 -10.79 -4.19 3.89
N LEU A 269 -11.23 -5.35 4.37
CA LEU A 269 -10.80 -6.64 3.86
C LEU A 269 -11.67 -7.07 2.67
N ARG A 270 -11.01 -7.41 1.57
CA ARG A 270 -11.61 -8.05 0.41
C ARG A 270 -10.97 -9.39 0.12
N VAL A 271 -11.80 -10.35 -0.26
CA VAL A 271 -11.36 -11.72 -0.57
C VAL A 271 -11.92 -12.14 -1.93
N ALA A 272 -11.05 -12.75 -2.73
CA ALA A 272 -11.43 -13.44 -3.95
C ALA A 272 -10.77 -14.83 -4.00
N GLU A 273 -11.36 -15.73 -4.76
CA GLU A 273 -10.91 -17.11 -4.96
C GLU A 273 -10.57 -17.31 -6.44
N ARG A 274 -9.47 -17.98 -6.77
CA ARG A 274 -9.17 -18.35 -8.14
C ARG A 274 -10.11 -19.46 -8.59
N VAL A 275 -10.75 -19.26 -9.74
CA VAL A 275 -11.58 -20.25 -10.42
C VAL A 275 -10.73 -21.32 -11.08
#